data_215ea05b88dcb0be02f11be8874a9ceb
#
_entry.id   215ea05b88dcb0be02f11be8874a9ceb
#
_cell.length_a   1.000
_cell.length_b   1.000
_cell.length_c   1.000
_cell.angle_alpha   90.00
_cell.angle_beta   90.00
_cell.angle_gamma   90.00
#
_symmetry.space_group_name_H-M   'P 1'
#
loop_
_entity.id
_entity.type
_entity.pdbx_description
1 polymer ?
#
loop_
_entity_poly.entity_id
_entity_poly.type
_entity_poly.pdbx_seq_one_letter_code
_entity_poly.pdbx_strand_id
1 'polypeptide(L)'
;IAAIVTVFYWTLEFAFMVVMVLRSRGKLLRSPGSMMPNKKDLQDMIGMFAWFFGKGPKPQFDRYTYWEKFDYMSLMAGTVIIGATGFMMWFPLWFTKVLPGIFLNISLVIHSNEALLAMGVIFIFVHFFSAHARPESFPLDKVIFTGSVPVDHYKEERPLEFARRVSEGTLDQVLVEKRITWRTRVADVLWWTITAFAGFCAILMTAFIIWSVFD
;
A
#
# COMPACT_ATOMS: atom_id res chain seq x y z
N ILE A 1 11.88 23.26 2.86
CA ILE A 1 12.30 22.28 3.88
C ILE A 1 11.65 20.92 3.59
N ALA A 2 10.31 20.82 3.46
CA ALA A 2 9.64 19.53 3.23
C ALA A 2 10.20 18.76 2.03
N ALA A 3 10.35 19.40 0.87
CA ALA A 3 10.91 18.76 -0.34
C ALA A 3 12.30 18.19 -0.11
N ILE A 4 13.18 18.89 0.64
CA ILE A 4 14.54 18.41 0.95
C ILE A 4 14.47 17.15 1.82
N VAL A 5 13.64 17.16 2.85
CA VAL A 5 13.43 16.01 3.74
C VAL A 5 12.88 14.82 2.95
N THR A 6 11.93 15.05 2.07
CA THR A 6 11.34 14.01 1.22
C THR A 6 12.38 13.41 0.27
N VAL A 7 13.16 14.24 -0.44
CA VAL A 7 14.23 13.76 -1.34
C VAL A 7 15.28 12.97 -0.57
N PHE A 8 15.67 13.43 0.62
CA PHE A 8 16.64 12.72 1.46
C PHE A 8 16.09 11.36 1.91
N TYR A 9 14.85 11.31 2.41
CA TYR A 9 14.19 10.07 2.83
C TYR A 9 14.14 9.06 1.68
N TRP A 10 13.61 9.47 0.51
CA TRP A 10 13.49 8.58 -0.64
C TRP A 10 14.83 8.14 -1.21
N THR A 11 15.86 8.98 -1.10
CA THR A 11 17.22 8.57 -1.50
C THR A 11 17.75 7.45 -0.62
N LEU A 12 17.52 7.54 0.71
CA LEU A 12 17.90 6.48 1.64
C LEU A 12 17.10 5.19 1.40
N GLU A 13 15.79 5.28 1.20
CA GLU A 13 14.94 4.13 0.88
C GLU A 13 15.35 3.44 -0.41
N PHE A 14 15.61 4.21 -1.46
CA PHE A 14 16.08 3.68 -2.73
C PHE A 14 17.44 3.00 -2.59
N ALA A 15 18.39 3.63 -1.90
CA ALA A 15 19.70 3.06 -1.64
C ALA A 15 19.60 1.76 -0.83
N PHE A 16 18.75 1.73 0.21
CA PHE A 16 18.49 0.53 0.99
C PHE A 16 17.91 -0.59 0.12
N MET A 17 16.91 -0.30 -0.71
CA MET A 17 16.32 -1.26 -1.63
C MET A 17 17.34 -1.84 -2.60
N VAL A 18 18.18 -0.98 -3.21
CA VAL A 18 19.26 -1.41 -4.12
C VAL A 18 20.24 -2.34 -3.38
N VAL A 19 20.68 -1.97 -2.19
CA VAL A 19 21.59 -2.79 -1.39
C VAL A 19 20.97 -4.15 -1.07
N MET A 20 19.68 -4.21 -0.71
CA MET A 20 18.97 -5.45 -0.42
C MET A 20 18.83 -6.34 -1.65
N VAL A 21 18.50 -5.76 -2.81
CA VAL A 21 18.43 -6.50 -4.09
C VAL A 21 19.79 -7.07 -4.48
N LEU A 22 20.86 -6.27 -4.38
CA LEU A 22 22.22 -6.70 -4.67
C LEU A 22 22.68 -7.82 -3.72
N ARG A 23 22.45 -7.65 -2.41
CA ARG A 23 22.80 -8.67 -1.40
C ARG A 23 22.06 -9.99 -1.61
N SER A 24 20.80 -9.92 -2.01
CA SER A 24 19.99 -11.11 -2.31
C SER A 24 20.29 -11.74 -3.68
N ARG A 25 21.21 -11.14 -4.46
CA ARG A 25 21.48 -11.53 -5.86
C ARG A 25 20.20 -11.59 -6.71
N GLY A 26 19.29 -10.66 -6.47
CA GLY A 26 18.00 -10.58 -7.17
C GLY A 26 16.94 -11.61 -6.74
N LYS A 27 17.21 -12.46 -5.74
CA LYS A 27 16.21 -13.43 -5.24
C LYS A 27 14.97 -12.75 -4.68
N LEU A 28 15.13 -11.57 -4.04
CA LEU A 28 14.00 -10.77 -3.52
C LEU A 28 12.99 -10.40 -4.60
N LEU A 29 13.44 -10.18 -5.85
CA LEU A 29 12.57 -9.82 -6.96
C LEU A 29 11.85 -11.01 -7.59
N ARG A 30 12.36 -12.23 -7.39
CA ARG A 30 11.88 -13.45 -8.05
C ARG A 30 11.24 -14.47 -7.11
N SER A 31 11.33 -14.25 -5.80
CA SER A 31 10.75 -15.15 -4.81
C SER A 31 9.22 -15.13 -4.86
N PRO A 32 8.54 -16.20 -4.44
CA PRO A 32 7.08 -16.20 -4.28
C PRO A 32 6.56 -15.08 -3.37
N GLY A 33 7.37 -14.68 -2.38
CA GLY A 33 7.09 -13.53 -1.49
C GLY A 33 7.57 -12.19 -2.03
N SER A 34 7.78 -12.03 -3.35
CA SER A 34 8.18 -10.76 -3.95
C SER A 34 7.01 -9.79 -4.09
N MET A 35 7.27 -8.49 -3.90
CA MET A 35 6.34 -7.41 -4.25
C MET A 35 6.29 -7.10 -5.75
N MET A 36 7.16 -7.73 -6.56
CA MET A 36 7.14 -7.55 -8.01
C MET A 36 5.91 -8.21 -8.63
N PRO A 37 5.18 -7.50 -9.50
CA PRO A 37 4.05 -8.07 -10.23
C PRO A 37 4.47 -9.25 -11.10
N ASN A 38 3.61 -10.24 -11.20
CA ASN A 38 3.82 -11.42 -12.02
C ASN A 38 2.53 -11.85 -12.75
N LYS A 39 2.60 -12.88 -13.59
CA LYS A 39 1.43 -13.34 -14.36
C LYS A 39 0.27 -13.82 -13.48
N LYS A 40 0.57 -14.38 -12.30
CA LYS A 40 -0.45 -14.82 -11.36
C LYS A 40 -1.28 -13.64 -10.84
N ASP A 41 -0.67 -12.49 -10.62
CA ASP A 41 -1.39 -11.31 -10.13
C ASP A 41 -2.50 -10.87 -11.10
N LEU A 42 -2.23 -10.94 -12.42
CA LEU A 42 -3.25 -10.67 -13.44
C LEU A 42 -4.36 -11.74 -13.43
N GLN A 43 -4.00 -13.01 -13.26
CA GLN A 43 -4.96 -14.11 -13.16
C GLN A 43 -5.82 -13.97 -11.91
N ASP A 44 -5.22 -13.62 -10.78
CA ASP A 44 -5.92 -13.38 -9.51
C ASP A 44 -6.88 -12.18 -9.61
N MET A 45 -6.47 -11.13 -10.30
CA MET A 45 -7.34 -9.96 -10.55
C MET A 45 -8.57 -10.36 -11.38
N ILE A 46 -8.37 -11.06 -12.49
CA ILE A 46 -9.46 -11.56 -13.34
C ILE A 46 -10.34 -12.54 -12.57
N GLY A 47 -9.73 -13.45 -11.81
CA GLY A 47 -10.42 -14.41 -10.96
C GLY A 47 -11.26 -13.74 -9.87
N MET A 48 -10.78 -12.65 -9.27
CA MET A 48 -11.53 -11.87 -8.28
C MET A 48 -12.77 -11.21 -8.89
N PHE A 49 -12.65 -10.65 -10.10
CA PHE A 49 -13.82 -10.16 -10.84
C PHE A 49 -14.81 -11.28 -11.14
N ALA A 50 -14.33 -12.44 -11.61
CA ALA A 50 -15.20 -13.59 -11.85
C ALA A 50 -15.92 -14.05 -10.57
N TRP A 51 -15.21 -14.13 -9.45
CA TRP A 51 -15.78 -14.47 -8.16
C TRP A 51 -16.84 -13.44 -7.70
N PHE A 52 -16.54 -12.15 -7.84
CA PHE A 52 -17.48 -11.08 -7.48
C PHE A 52 -18.81 -11.17 -8.23
N PHE A 53 -18.77 -11.60 -9.50
CA PHE A 53 -19.97 -11.84 -10.30
C PHE A 53 -20.51 -13.28 -10.18
N GLY A 54 -20.06 -14.07 -9.20
CA GLY A 54 -20.53 -15.46 -8.99
C GLY A 54 -20.11 -16.44 -10.07
N LYS A 55 -19.10 -16.11 -10.90
CA LYS A 55 -18.66 -16.93 -12.05
C LYS A 55 -17.45 -17.82 -11.76
N GLY A 56 -17.01 -17.89 -10.50
CA GLY A 56 -15.86 -18.73 -10.14
C GLY A 56 -15.53 -18.68 -8.63
N PRO A 57 -14.58 -19.51 -8.18
CA PRO A 57 -14.13 -19.50 -6.79
C PRO A 57 -13.27 -18.25 -6.51
N LYS A 58 -13.18 -17.86 -5.22
CA LYS A 58 -12.27 -16.81 -4.77
C LYS A 58 -10.82 -17.24 -5.06
N PRO A 59 -9.99 -16.39 -5.68
CA PRO A 59 -8.59 -16.69 -5.92
C PRO A 59 -7.82 -16.94 -4.61
N GLN A 60 -6.85 -17.85 -4.68
CA GLN A 60 -5.98 -18.15 -3.55
C GLN A 60 -4.72 -17.27 -3.65
N PHE A 61 -4.47 -16.50 -2.61
CA PHE A 61 -3.35 -15.57 -2.58
C PHE A 61 -2.11 -16.17 -1.92
N ASP A 62 -0.96 -15.71 -2.37
CA ASP A 62 0.33 -15.92 -1.75
C ASP A 62 0.59 -14.81 -0.73
N ARG A 63 1.85 -14.57 -0.35
CA ARG A 63 2.27 -13.58 0.64
C ARG A 63 1.69 -12.19 0.39
N TYR A 64 1.70 -11.76 -0.87
CA TYR A 64 1.14 -10.49 -1.29
C TYR A 64 0.07 -10.68 -2.35
N THR A 65 -1.03 -9.98 -2.20
CA THR A 65 -2.11 -9.93 -3.18
C THR A 65 -1.76 -8.98 -4.31
N TYR A 66 -2.47 -9.12 -5.44
CA TYR A 66 -2.26 -8.23 -6.59
C TYR A 66 -2.53 -6.76 -6.26
N TRP A 67 -3.52 -6.44 -5.39
CA TRP A 67 -3.81 -5.06 -5.01
C TRP A 67 -2.75 -4.46 -4.08
N GLU A 68 -2.14 -5.24 -3.18
CA GLU A 68 -1.02 -4.79 -2.34
C GLU A 68 0.22 -4.51 -3.21
N LYS A 69 0.48 -5.34 -4.21
CA LYS A 69 1.57 -5.10 -5.17
C LYS A 69 1.28 -3.88 -6.03
N PHE A 70 0.03 -3.69 -6.47
CA PHE A 70 -0.39 -2.53 -7.24
C PHE A 70 -0.22 -1.24 -6.44
N ASP A 71 -0.66 -1.23 -5.18
CA ASP A 71 -0.51 -0.11 -4.26
C ASP A 71 0.96 0.28 -4.09
N TYR A 72 1.81 -0.70 -3.78
CA TYR A 72 3.25 -0.49 -3.64
C TYR A 72 3.91 0.02 -4.93
N MET A 73 3.59 -0.57 -6.07
CA MET A 73 4.16 -0.14 -7.35
C MET A 73 3.66 1.24 -7.77
N SER A 74 2.42 1.58 -7.47
CA SER A 74 1.86 2.92 -7.71
C SER A 74 2.59 3.97 -6.89
N LEU A 75 2.88 3.67 -5.61
CA LEU A 75 3.66 4.55 -4.74
C LEU A 75 5.08 4.76 -5.30
N MET A 76 5.75 3.68 -5.75
CA MET A 76 7.09 3.76 -6.32
C MET A 76 7.10 4.57 -7.63
N ALA A 77 6.18 4.28 -8.55
CA ALA A 77 6.07 4.99 -9.82
C ALA A 77 5.72 6.47 -9.62
N GLY A 78 4.73 6.76 -8.78
CA GLY A 78 4.31 8.11 -8.43
C GLY A 78 5.45 8.93 -7.81
N THR A 79 6.25 8.32 -6.93
CA THR A 79 7.40 8.98 -6.33
C THR A 79 8.45 9.38 -7.39
N VAL A 80 8.72 8.50 -8.36
CA VAL A 80 9.63 8.81 -9.46
C VAL A 80 9.09 9.95 -10.32
N ILE A 81 7.80 9.91 -10.67
CA ILE A 81 7.15 10.94 -11.50
C ILE A 81 7.13 12.29 -10.77
N ILE A 82 6.65 12.31 -9.51
CA ILE A 82 6.61 13.54 -8.69
C ILE A 82 8.02 14.08 -8.45
N GLY A 83 8.98 13.20 -8.18
CA GLY A 83 10.39 13.58 -7.99
C GLY A 83 10.98 14.21 -9.24
N ALA A 84 10.88 13.56 -10.39
CA ALA A 84 11.41 14.06 -11.66
C ALA A 84 10.79 15.40 -12.07
N THR A 85 9.46 15.51 -12.01
CA THR A 85 8.75 16.74 -12.36
C THR A 85 9.02 17.86 -11.36
N GLY A 86 9.11 17.54 -10.07
CA GLY A 86 9.50 18.48 -9.01
C GLY A 86 10.92 19.03 -9.21
N PHE A 87 11.87 18.16 -9.59
CA PHE A 87 13.25 18.59 -9.91
C PHE A 87 13.29 19.53 -11.11
N MET A 88 12.51 19.25 -12.17
CA MET A 88 12.43 20.11 -13.33
C MET A 88 11.88 21.50 -12.96
N MET A 89 10.88 21.59 -12.10
CA MET A 89 10.33 22.86 -11.62
C MET A 89 11.26 23.56 -10.62
N TRP A 90 12.06 22.81 -9.87
CA TRP A 90 12.98 23.39 -8.89
C TRP A 90 14.23 24.01 -9.53
N PHE A 91 14.70 23.43 -10.66
CA PHE A 91 15.88 23.88 -11.40
C PHE A 91 15.55 24.23 -12.86
N PRO A 92 14.60 25.15 -13.13
CA PRO A 92 14.08 25.38 -14.46
C PRO A 92 15.18 25.86 -15.43
N LEU A 93 16.06 26.74 -14.98
CA LEU A 93 17.17 27.28 -15.81
C LEU A 93 18.18 26.20 -16.23
N TRP A 94 18.33 25.17 -15.44
CA TRP A 94 19.20 24.05 -15.78
C TRP A 94 18.56 23.16 -16.85
N PHE A 95 17.30 22.81 -16.65
CA PHE A 95 16.58 21.94 -17.57
C PHE A 95 16.30 22.60 -18.93
N THR A 96 16.07 23.91 -18.99
CA THR A 96 15.86 24.64 -20.27
C THR A 96 17.12 24.75 -21.12
N LYS A 97 18.30 24.44 -20.60
CA LYS A 97 19.52 24.29 -21.41
C LYS A 97 19.54 23.03 -22.28
N VAL A 98 18.81 21.98 -21.84
CA VAL A 98 18.82 20.65 -22.49
C VAL A 98 17.46 20.28 -23.05
N LEU A 99 16.38 20.85 -22.53
CA LEU A 99 15.00 20.57 -22.93
C LEU A 99 14.26 21.83 -23.36
N PRO A 100 13.37 21.75 -24.35
CA PRO A 100 12.47 22.85 -24.69
C PRO A 100 11.63 23.29 -23.49
N GLY A 101 11.38 24.59 -23.34
CA GLY A 101 10.66 25.18 -22.20
C GLY A 101 9.25 24.62 -21.98
N ILE A 102 8.63 24.05 -23.02
CA ILE A 102 7.32 23.37 -22.89
C ILE A 102 7.32 22.25 -21.86
N PHE A 103 8.48 21.57 -21.64
CA PHE A 103 8.58 20.51 -20.64
C PHE A 103 8.37 21.01 -19.22
N LEU A 104 8.64 22.27 -18.90
CA LEU A 104 8.33 22.84 -17.59
C LEU A 104 6.82 22.95 -17.37
N ASN A 105 6.05 23.36 -18.39
CA ASN A 105 4.61 23.40 -18.32
C ASN A 105 4.02 21.98 -18.20
N ILE A 106 4.53 21.03 -18.97
CA ILE A 106 4.16 19.63 -18.86
C ILE A 106 4.45 19.10 -17.45
N SER A 107 5.63 19.41 -16.90
CA SER A 107 6.00 19.00 -15.55
C SER A 107 5.07 19.55 -14.48
N LEU A 108 4.65 20.82 -14.61
CA LEU A 108 3.68 21.41 -13.69
C LEU A 108 2.33 20.69 -13.74
N VAL A 109 1.82 20.39 -14.92
CA VAL A 109 0.56 19.66 -15.10
C VAL A 109 0.65 18.26 -14.53
N ILE A 110 1.72 17.52 -14.87
CA ILE A 110 1.93 16.14 -14.37
C ILE A 110 2.07 16.15 -12.86
N HIS A 111 2.91 17.01 -12.29
CA HIS A 111 3.16 17.09 -10.84
C HIS A 111 1.88 17.35 -10.04
N SER A 112 1.05 18.29 -10.52
CA SER A 112 -0.22 18.63 -9.86
C SER A 112 -1.24 17.50 -9.96
N ASN A 113 -1.36 16.87 -11.13
CA ASN A 113 -2.33 15.78 -11.34
C ASN A 113 -1.88 14.49 -10.66
N GLU A 114 -0.58 14.20 -10.62
CA GLU A 114 -0.05 13.04 -9.91
C GLU A 114 -0.27 13.15 -8.39
N ALA A 115 -0.08 14.34 -7.82
CA ALA A 115 -0.37 14.58 -6.41
C ALA A 115 -1.85 14.33 -6.10
N LEU A 116 -2.77 14.80 -6.97
CA LEU A 116 -4.20 14.56 -6.81
C LEU A 116 -4.55 13.07 -6.98
N LEU A 117 -3.97 12.40 -8.00
CA LEU A 117 -4.19 10.97 -8.25
C LEU A 117 -3.65 10.13 -7.09
N ALA A 118 -2.43 10.40 -6.63
CA ALA A 118 -1.82 9.68 -5.52
C ALA A 118 -2.65 9.82 -4.23
N MET A 119 -3.07 11.03 -3.87
CA MET A 119 -3.86 11.26 -2.65
C MET A 119 -5.33 10.87 -2.82
N GLY A 120 -5.96 11.27 -3.91
CA GLY A 120 -7.41 11.08 -4.10
C GLY A 120 -7.79 9.66 -4.49
N VAL A 121 -7.03 9.02 -5.35
CA VAL A 121 -7.36 7.68 -5.87
C VAL A 121 -6.55 6.59 -5.18
N ILE A 122 -5.24 6.66 -5.24
CA ILE A 122 -4.41 5.55 -4.73
C ILE A 122 -4.50 5.48 -3.19
N PHE A 123 -4.28 6.58 -2.49
CA PHE A 123 -4.28 6.57 -1.04
C PHE A 123 -5.67 6.29 -0.45
N ILE A 124 -6.72 6.99 -0.92
CA ILE A 124 -8.06 6.85 -0.34
C ILE A 124 -8.73 5.56 -0.80
N PHE A 125 -8.80 5.29 -2.11
CA PHE A 125 -9.58 4.16 -2.63
C PHE A 125 -8.81 2.85 -2.67
N VAL A 126 -7.51 2.86 -2.94
CA VAL A 126 -6.73 1.61 -3.02
C VAL A 126 -6.11 1.29 -1.67
N HIS A 127 -5.23 2.14 -1.15
CA HIS A 127 -4.49 1.86 0.08
C HIS A 127 -5.42 1.79 1.31
N PHE A 128 -6.18 2.84 1.57
CA PHE A 128 -7.04 2.91 2.75
C PHE A 128 -8.11 1.82 2.73
N PHE A 129 -8.75 1.58 1.58
CA PHE A 129 -9.74 0.52 1.47
C PHE A 129 -9.12 -0.86 1.66
N SER A 130 -8.04 -1.17 0.96
CA SER A 130 -7.41 -2.49 1.02
C SER A 130 -6.78 -2.79 2.39
N ALA A 131 -6.27 -1.78 3.08
CA ALA A 131 -5.62 -1.95 4.38
C ALA A 131 -6.60 -1.90 5.57
N HIS A 132 -7.69 -1.11 5.48
CA HIS A 132 -8.49 -0.79 6.65
C HIS A 132 -10.00 -1.01 6.49
N ALA A 133 -10.54 -0.87 5.26
CA ALA A 133 -11.98 -0.87 5.05
C ALA A 133 -12.56 -2.21 4.55
N ARG A 134 -11.71 -3.21 4.31
CA ARG A 134 -12.19 -4.56 3.98
C ARG A 134 -12.89 -5.18 5.19
N PRO A 135 -13.95 -5.99 4.99
CA PRO A 135 -14.67 -6.65 6.09
C PRO A 135 -13.76 -7.42 7.06
N GLU A 136 -12.71 -8.04 6.54
CA GLU A 136 -11.75 -8.84 7.31
C GLU A 136 -10.83 -7.97 8.18
N SER A 137 -10.56 -6.73 7.78
CA SER A 137 -9.65 -5.80 8.46
C SER A 137 -10.38 -4.66 9.17
N PHE A 138 -11.69 -4.50 8.90
CA PHE A 138 -12.46 -3.37 9.42
C PHE A 138 -12.57 -3.40 10.95
N PRO A 139 -12.47 -2.24 11.61
CA PRO A 139 -12.26 -0.89 11.10
C PRO A 139 -10.80 -0.49 10.92
N LEU A 140 -9.87 -1.31 11.39
CA LEU A 140 -8.43 -1.10 11.26
C LEU A 140 -7.71 -2.43 11.51
N ASP A 141 -6.78 -2.79 10.64
CA ASP A 141 -5.96 -3.97 10.83
C ASP A 141 -4.99 -3.79 12.01
N LYS A 142 -5.16 -4.62 13.06
CA LYS A 142 -4.31 -4.59 14.26
C LYS A 142 -2.88 -5.05 14.01
N VAL A 143 -2.61 -5.70 12.88
CA VAL A 143 -1.28 -6.19 12.51
C VAL A 143 -0.27 -5.06 12.47
N ILE A 144 -0.66 -3.85 12.07
CA ILE A 144 0.21 -2.67 12.06
C ILE A 144 0.79 -2.34 13.44
N PHE A 145 0.11 -2.71 14.51
CA PHE A 145 0.54 -2.47 15.90
C PHE A 145 1.16 -3.72 16.53
N THR A 146 0.59 -4.88 16.26
CA THR A 146 0.96 -6.14 16.92
C THR A 146 2.06 -6.88 16.19
N GLY A 147 2.21 -6.67 14.88
CA GLY A 147 3.14 -7.40 14.01
C GLY A 147 2.77 -8.87 13.83
N SER A 148 1.58 -9.28 14.25
CA SER A 148 1.15 -10.68 14.18
C SER A 148 -0.35 -10.79 13.86
N VAL A 149 -0.71 -11.87 13.21
CA VAL A 149 -2.07 -12.21 12.79
C VAL A 149 -2.45 -13.59 13.37
N PRO A 150 -3.73 -13.85 13.73
CA PRO A 150 -4.17 -15.19 14.09
C PRO A 150 -3.90 -16.19 12.97
N VAL A 151 -3.51 -17.42 13.35
CA VAL A 151 -3.15 -18.48 12.37
C VAL A 151 -4.30 -18.80 11.42
N ASP A 152 -5.53 -18.86 11.93
CA ASP A 152 -6.71 -19.14 11.11
C ASP A 152 -6.92 -18.06 10.06
N HIS A 153 -6.78 -16.78 10.45
CA HIS A 153 -6.87 -15.65 9.55
C HIS A 153 -5.73 -15.65 8.50
N TYR A 154 -4.50 -15.97 8.94
CA TYR A 154 -3.37 -16.13 8.01
C TYR A 154 -3.61 -17.24 6.99
N LYS A 155 -4.15 -18.39 7.41
CA LYS A 155 -4.50 -19.49 6.51
C LYS A 155 -5.59 -19.12 5.51
N GLU A 156 -6.58 -18.33 5.94
CA GLU A 156 -7.68 -17.88 5.09
C GLU A 156 -7.24 -16.82 4.08
N GLU A 157 -6.46 -15.83 4.51
CA GLU A 157 -6.02 -14.74 3.65
C GLU A 157 -4.85 -15.12 2.72
N ARG A 158 -3.95 -16.00 3.18
CA ARG A 158 -2.69 -16.38 2.49
C ARG A 158 -2.57 -17.89 2.33
N PRO A 159 -3.56 -18.57 1.74
CA PRO A 159 -3.59 -20.04 1.70
C PRO A 159 -2.38 -20.65 1.00
N LEU A 160 -1.87 -20.02 -0.07
CA LEU A 160 -0.70 -20.55 -0.80
C LEU A 160 0.60 -20.39 -0.01
N GLU A 161 0.80 -19.24 0.67
CA GLU A 161 1.95 -19.07 1.54
C GLU A 161 1.90 -20.04 2.71
N PHE A 162 0.74 -20.18 3.34
CA PHE A 162 0.54 -21.12 4.44
C PHE A 162 0.87 -22.55 4.01
N ALA A 163 0.30 -23.04 2.91
CA ALA A 163 0.54 -24.37 2.38
C ALA A 163 2.03 -24.59 2.04
N ARG A 164 2.67 -23.60 1.43
CA ARG A 164 4.11 -23.66 1.13
C ARG A 164 4.94 -23.77 2.40
N ARG A 165 4.68 -22.98 3.44
CA ARG A 165 5.41 -23.03 4.71
C ARG A 165 5.24 -24.37 5.43
N VAL A 166 4.04 -24.94 5.36
CA VAL A 166 3.78 -26.28 5.88
C VAL A 166 4.61 -27.32 5.13
N SER A 167 4.60 -27.28 3.79
CA SER A 167 5.34 -28.26 2.96
C SER A 167 6.86 -28.14 3.11
N GLU A 168 7.37 -26.95 3.35
CA GLU A 168 8.79 -26.68 3.57
C GLU A 168 9.23 -26.89 5.03
N GLY A 169 8.32 -27.17 5.96
CA GLY A 169 8.61 -27.27 7.39
C GLY A 169 9.10 -25.97 8.02
N THR A 170 8.71 -24.82 7.43
CA THR A 170 9.14 -23.48 7.87
C THR A 170 8.07 -22.72 8.64
N LEU A 171 6.90 -23.32 8.84
CA LEU A 171 5.78 -22.66 9.52
C LEU A 171 6.14 -22.25 10.95
N ASP A 172 6.79 -23.12 11.70
CA ASP A 172 7.17 -22.87 13.10
C ASP A 172 8.12 -21.68 13.27
N GLN A 173 8.86 -21.32 12.22
CA GLN A 173 9.78 -20.16 12.25
C GLN A 173 9.04 -18.82 12.30
N VAL A 174 7.77 -18.80 11.93
CA VAL A 174 6.93 -17.59 11.89
C VAL A 174 5.82 -17.63 12.94
N LEU A 175 5.59 -18.76 13.57
CA LEU A 175 4.64 -18.85 14.68
C LEU A 175 5.22 -18.16 15.90
N VAL A 176 4.42 -17.28 16.49
CA VAL A 176 4.75 -16.61 17.76
C VAL A 176 3.62 -16.82 18.74
N GLU A 177 3.97 -17.03 20.00
CA GLU A 177 2.97 -17.09 21.06
C GLU A 177 2.26 -15.74 21.21
N LYS A 178 0.95 -15.78 21.38
CA LYS A 178 0.18 -14.59 21.69
C LYS A 178 0.59 -14.05 23.07
N ARG A 179 1.34 -12.96 23.08
CA ARG A 179 1.71 -12.26 24.30
C ARG A 179 0.88 -11.00 24.48
N ILE A 180 0.16 -10.92 25.59
CA ILE A 180 -0.49 -9.67 25.99
C ILE A 180 0.57 -8.80 26.65
N THR A 181 1.07 -7.84 25.89
CA THR A 181 2.07 -6.87 26.35
C THR A 181 1.43 -5.49 26.48
N TRP A 182 2.15 -4.54 27.06
CA TRP A 182 1.70 -3.15 27.04
C TRP A 182 1.44 -2.64 25.61
N ARG A 183 2.22 -3.11 24.63
CA ARG A 183 2.05 -2.77 23.20
C ARG A 183 0.71 -3.23 22.65
N THR A 184 0.27 -4.43 22.98
CA THR A 184 -1.05 -4.93 22.53
C THR A 184 -2.19 -4.15 23.18
N ARG A 185 -2.06 -3.72 24.45
CA ARG A 185 -3.04 -2.85 25.10
C ARG A 185 -3.09 -1.46 24.48
N VAL A 186 -1.93 -0.87 24.19
CA VAL A 186 -1.87 0.42 23.48
C VAL A 186 -2.49 0.27 22.08
N ALA A 187 -2.20 -0.80 21.37
CA ALA A 187 -2.80 -1.09 20.07
C ALA A 187 -4.33 -1.19 20.15
N ASP A 188 -4.89 -1.85 21.17
CA ASP A 188 -6.33 -1.93 21.37
C ASP A 188 -6.95 -0.56 21.68
N VAL A 189 -6.31 0.25 22.53
CA VAL A 189 -6.78 1.61 22.83
C VAL A 189 -6.73 2.49 21.57
N LEU A 190 -5.63 2.47 20.84
CA LEU A 190 -5.49 3.23 19.59
C LEU A 190 -6.54 2.79 18.56
N TRP A 191 -6.75 1.49 18.43
CA TRP A 191 -7.74 0.93 17.51
C TRP A 191 -9.15 1.46 17.82
N TRP A 192 -9.59 1.40 19.07
CA TRP A 192 -10.89 1.93 19.47
C TRP A 192 -10.98 3.45 19.32
N THR A 193 -9.92 4.17 19.66
CA THR A 193 -9.88 5.64 19.56
C THR A 193 -9.97 6.08 18.08
N ILE A 194 -9.18 5.47 17.19
CA ILE A 194 -9.20 5.78 15.76
C ILE A 194 -10.56 5.42 15.16
N THR A 195 -11.13 4.27 15.52
CA THR A 195 -12.44 3.83 15.07
C THR A 195 -13.54 4.79 15.49
N ALA A 196 -13.56 5.18 16.77
CA ALA A 196 -14.54 6.13 17.30
C ALA A 196 -14.40 7.51 16.63
N PHE A 197 -13.17 7.99 16.43
CA PHE A 197 -12.90 9.25 15.74
C PHE A 197 -13.33 9.21 14.26
N ALA A 198 -13.00 8.13 13.54
CA ALA A 198 -13.43 7.96 12.15
C ALA A 198 -14.95 7.90 12.02
N GLY A 199 -15.62 7.17 12.92
CA GLY A 199 -17.08 7.11 12.99
C GLY A 199 -17.70 8.48 13.28
N PHE A 200 -17.14 9.24 14.20
CA PHE A 200 -17.57 10.61 14.50
C PHE A 200 -17.43 11.53 13.29
N CYS A 201 -16.27 11.50 12.61
CA CYS A 201 -16.04 12.28 11.39
C CYS A 201 -17.04 11.90 10.28
N ALA A 202 -17.32 10.61 10.09
CA ALA A 202 -18.28 10.14 9.10
C ALA A 202 -19.70 10.65 9.40
N ILE A 203 -20.11 10.63 10.68
CA ILE A 203 -21.40 11.18 11.11
C ILE A 203 -21.47 12.68 10.84
N LEU A 204 -20.44 13.44 11.20
CA LEU A 204 -20.38 14.89 10.94
C LEU A 204 -20.45 15.21 9.45
N MET A 205 -19.68 14.50 8.63
CA MET A 205 -19.70 14.67 7.17
C MET A 205 -21.09 14.39 6.61
N THR A 206 -21.72 13.29 7.02
CA THR A 206 -23.06 12.94 6.60
C THR A 206 -24.08 14.00 7.01
N ALA A 207 -24.02 14.46 8.26
CA ALA A 207 -24.89 15.54 8.75
C ALA A 207 -24.69 16.85 7.97
N PHE A 208 -23.44 17.19 7.64
CA PHE A 208 -23.12 18.38 6.87
C PHE A 208 -23.62 18.28 5.41
N ILE A 209 -23.46 17.10 4.78
CA ILE A 209 -24.00 16.85 3.44
C ILE A 209 -25.53 16.96 3.45
N ILE A 210 -26.19 16.33 4.42
CA ILE A 210 -27.64 16.41 4.55
C ILE A 210 -28.07 17.88 4.72
N TRP A 211 -27.44 18.60 5.60
CA TRP A 211 -27.75 20.03 5.79
C TRP A 211 -27.56 20.83 4.50
N SER A 212 -26.45 20.66 3.79
CA SER A 212 -26.16 21.38 2.54
C SER A 212 -27.13 21.08 1.39
N VAL A 213 -27.90 20.00 1.46
CA VAL A 213 -28.92 19.65 0.47
C VAL A 213 -30.29 20.30 0.79
N PHE A 214 -30.55 20.63 2.05
CA PHE A 214 -31.84 21.17 2.51
C PHE A 214 -31.82 22.68 2.82
N ASP A 215 -30.65 23.32 2.80
CA ASP A 215 -30.44 24.77 2.85
C ASP A 215 -30.19 25.34 1.45
#